data_6f705e6585d07a774e7bc69cd2f5e1c9
#
_entry.id   6f705e6585d07a774e7bc69cd2f5e1c9
#
_cell.length_a   1.000
_cell.length_b   1.000
_cell.length_c   1.000
_cell.angle_alpha   90.00
_cell.angle_beta   90.00
_cell.angle_gamma   90.00
#
_symmetry.space_group_name_H-M   'P 1'
#
loop_
_entity.id
_entity.type
_entity.pdbx_description
1 polymer ?
#
loop_
_entity_poly.entity_id
_entity_poly.type
_entity_poly.pdbx_seq_one_letter_code
_entity_poly.pdbx_strand_id
1 'polypeptide(L)'
;MKKTILILFFSLLHNAVSAQVKFEAQTDRSSYGLNERIQLVFSINNEGDNFEPPKISGFKTEGPFINRGNQTSITIVNGKVSQKREISTQVIYYLTPIKKGVFTIGAASIQYNETTYKSAPIKITITDPIQMPTYPGQQNNTNFGEGIH
;
A
#
# COMPACT_ATOMS: atom_id res chain seq x y z
N MET A 1 30.46 7.74 -63.23
CA MET A 1 29.17 7.82 -62.53
C MET A 1 29.31 7.08 -61.24
N LYS A 2 29.44 7.80 -60.13
CA LYS A 2 29.52 7.19 -58.80
C LYS A 2 28.11 7.08 -58.24
N LYS A 3 27.59 5.85 -58.12
CA LYS A 3 26.31 5.60 -57.46
C LYS A 3 26.54 5.57 -55.95
N THR A 4 26.13 6.63 -55.28
CA THR A 4 26.13 6.70 -53.83
C THR A 4 24.97 5.87 -53.32
N ILE A 5 25.24 4.72 -52.70
CA ILE A 5 24.25 3.91 -52.00
C ILE A 5 24.10 4.53 -50.63
N LEU A 6 23.00 5.27 -50.43
CA LEU A 6 22.56 5.77 -49.14
C LEU A 6 21.94 4.61 -48.35
N ILE A 7 22.74 3.96 -47.49
CA ILE A 7 22.22 2.97 -46.56
C ILE A 7 21.53 3.74 -45.43
N LEU A 8 20.20 3.78 -45.55
CA LEU A 8 19.36 4.32 -44.50
C LEU A 8 19.36 3.31 -43.34
N PHE A 9 20.22 3.56 -42.35
CA PHE A 9 20.27 2.80 -41.10
C PHE A 9 19.05 3.19 -40.26
N PHE A 10 17.92 2.49 -40.52
CA PHE A 10 16.72 2.65 -39.73
C PHE A 10 16.95 1.94 -38.38
N SER A 11 17.52 2.71 -37.44
CA SER A 11 17.67 2.28 -36.07
C SER A 11 16.26 2.11 -35.46
N LEU A 12 15.77 0.85 -35.42
CA LEU A 12 14.60 0.49 -34.64
C LEU A 12 14.95 0.72 -33.18
N LEU A 13 14.53 1.86 -32.66
CA LEU A 13 14.43 2.07 -31.23
C LEU A 13 13.37 1.09 -30.69
N HIS A 14 13.82 -0.07 -30.27
CA HIS A 14 13.01 -0.94 -29.43
C HIS A 14 12.83 -0.25 -28.09
N ASN A 15 11.74 0.50 -27.94
CA ASN A 15 11.27 0.91 -26.64
C ASN A 15 10.84 -0.37 -25.91
N ALA A 16 11.76 -0.99 -25.18
CA ALA A 16 11.42 -1.97 -24.20
C ALA A 16 10.57 -1.23 -23.13
N VAL A 17 9.27 -1.40 -23.19
CA VAL A 17 8.37 -0.99 -22.13
C VAL A 17 8.68 -1.90 -20.93
N SER A 18 9.72 -1.55 -20.21
CA SER A 18 9.98 -2.13 -18.91
C SER A 18 8.86 -1.65 -17.98
N ALA A 19 8.09 -2.57 -17.41
CA ALA A 19 7.10 -2.23 -16.41
C ALA A 19 7.82 -1.48 -15.28
N GLN A 20 7.48 -0.21 -15.08
CA GLN A 20 8.11 0.65 -14.11
C GLN A 20 7.88 0.09 -12.70
N VAL A 21 8.95 -0.10 -11.94
CA VAL A 21 8.86 -0.47 -10.53
C VAL A 21 8.26 0.71 -9.76
N LYS A 22 7.20 0.44 -9.01
CA LYS A 22 6.46 1.43 -8.25
C LYS A 22 6.40 1.01 -6.79
N PHE A 23 6.93 1.84 -5.90
CA PHE A 23 6.87 1.65 -4.46
C PHE A 23 6.14 2.82 -3.82
N GLU A 24 5.02 2.54 -3.15
CA GLU A 24 4.12 3.55 -2.60
C GLU A 24 3.72 3.23 -1.18
N ALA A 25 3.44 4.29 -0.42
CA ALA A 25 2.81 4.23 0.88
C ALA A 25 1.37 4.75 0.78
N GLN A 26 0.41 4.08 1.39
CA GLN A 26 -1.01 4.41 1.31
C GLN A 26 -1.72 4.21 2.64
N THR A 27 -2.72 5.05 2.87
CA THR A 27 -3.79 4.87 3.86
C THR A 27 -5.13 5.07 3.15
N ASP A 28 -6.22 4.58 3.70
CA ASP A 28 -7.55 4.73 3.10
C ASP A 28 -8.05 6.19 3.11
N ARG A 29 -7.59 6.98 4.08
CA ARG A 29 -7.93 8.40 4.24
C ARG A 29 -6.73 9.20 4.73
N SER A 30 -6.80 10.52 4.65
CA SER A 30 -5.80 11.45 5.21
C SER A 30 -6.16 12.00 6.59
N SER A 31 -7.40 11.77 7.06
CA SER A 31 -7.89 12.25 8.35
C SER A 31 -8.65 11.16 9.11
N TYR A 32 -8.38 11.04 10.40
CA TYR A 32 -8.93 10.02 11.29
C TYR A 32 -9.25 10.61 12.66
N GLY A 33 -10.23 10.01 13.33
CA GLY A 33 -10.48 10.30 14.76
C GLY A 33 -9.45 9.63 15.67
N LEU A 34 -9.28 10.17 16.87
CA LEU A 34 -8.34 9.65 17.86
C LEU A 34 -8.66 8.21 18.29
N ASN A 35 -9.90 7.76 18.14
CA ASN A 35 -10.38 6.41 18.45
C ASN A 35 -10.40 5.46 17.25
N GLU A 36 -9.84 5.85 16.13
CA GLU A 36 -9.79 5.00 14.93
C GLU A 36 -8.45 4.26 14.80
N ARG A 37 -8.50 3.07 14.26
CA ARG A 37 -7.34 2.29 13.88
C ARG A 37 -7.06 2.51 12.39
N ILE A 38 -5.83 2.84 12.05
CA ILE A 38 -5.40 3.21 10.71
C ILE A 38 -4.59 2.06 10.11
N GLN A 39 -4.90 1.66 8.91
CA GLN A 39 -4.07 0.73 8.16
C GLN A 39 -3.13 1.51 7.24
N LEU A 40 -1.83 1.38 7.49
CA LEU A 40 -0.77 1.93 6.65
C LEU A 40 -0.17 0.79 5.82
N VAL A 41 -0.21 0.93 4.51
CA VAL A 41 0.28 -0.09 3.57
C VAL A 41 1.41 0.49 2.73
N PHE A 42 2.55 -0.18 2.74
CA PHE A 42 3.60 0.04 1.75
C PHE A 42 3.52 -1.07 0.72
N SER A 43 3.43 -0.71 -0.56
CA SER A 43 3.30 -1.70 -1.63
C SER A 43 4.30 -1.46 -2.75
N ILE A 44 4.92 -2.54 -3.21
CA ILE A 44 5.74 -2.56 -4.42
C ILE A 44 5.12 -3.57 -5.41
N ASN A 45 5.08 -3.20 -6.69
CA ASN A 45 4.56 -4.05 -7.77
C ASN A 45 5.56 -5.13 -8.23
N ASN A 46 6.39 -5.63 -7.31
CA ASN A 46 7.40 -6.66 -7.53
C ASN A 46 7.67 -7.42 -6.22
N GLU A 47 8.56 -8.41 -6.26
CA GLU A 47 9.10 -9.06 -5.08
C GLU A 47 10.15 -8.14 -4.43
N GLY A 48 9.73 -7.40 -3.40
CA GLY A 48 10.62 -6.54 -2.65
C GLY A 48 11.22 -7.25 -1.43
N ASP A 49 12.48 -6.97 -1.16
CA ASP A 49 13.23 -7.46 0.00
C ASP A 49 13.82 -6.29 0.80
N ASN A 50 14.38 -6.59 1.97
CA ASN A 50 15.07 -5.63 2.83
C ASN A 50 14.26 -4.34 3.04
N PHE A 51 13.01 -4.50 3.48
CA PHE A 51 12.16 -3.38 3.82
C PHE A 51 12.69 -2.65 5.06
N GLU A 52 12.92 -1.35 4.94
CA GLU A 52 13.28 -0.46 6.03
C GLU A 52 12.11 0.47 6.34
N PRO A 53 11.51 0.34 7.54
CA PRO A 53 10.37 1.17 7.93
C PRO A 53 10.80 2.62 8.14
N PRO A 54 9.89 3.58 7.90
CA PRO A 54 10.11 4.96 8.29
C PRO A 54 9.99 5.10 9.81
N LYS A 55 10.47 6.21 10.34
CA LYS A 55 10.17 6.60 11.71
C LYS A 55 8.68 6.96 11.82
N ILE A 56 7.95 6.23 12.66
CA ILE A 56 6.55 6.48 12.96
C ILE A 56 6.45 6.99 14.39
N SER A 57 5.99 8.22 14.59
CA SER A 57 5.80 8.84 15.89
C SER A 57 4.38 9.37 16.05
N GLY A 58 3.86 9.36 17.28
CA GLY A 58 2.48 9.78 17.59
C GLY A 58 1.44 8.67 17.48
N PHE A 59 1.89 7.44 17.26
CA PHE A 59 1.04 6.26 17.13
C PHE A 59 1.60 5.08 17.91
N LYS A 60 0.71 4.26 18.46
CA LYS A 60 1.04 2.89 18.81
C LYS A 60 1.02 2.06 17.54
N THR A 61 2.09 1.34 17.25
CA THR A 61 2.29 0.65 15.98
C THR A 61 2.27 -0.86 16.19
N GLU A 62 1.52 -1.56 15.37
CA GLU A 62 1.50 -3.03 15.27
C GLU A 62 1.94 -3.45 13.86
N GLY A 63 2.80 -4.46 13.76
CA GLY A 63 3.39 -4.94 12.51
C GLY A 63 4.92 -4.92 12.56
N PRO A 64 5.61 -5.10 11.44
CA PRO A 64 5.06 -5.25 10.07
C PRO A 64 4.41 -6.61 9.81
N PHE A 65 3.32 -6.62 9.05
CA PHE A 65 2.73 -7.82 8.46
C PHE A 65 3.05 -7.82 6.97
N ILE A 66 3.73 -8.84 6.48
CA ILE A 66 4.16 -8.93 5.08
C ILE A 66 3.22 -9.85 4.32
N ASN A 67 2.64 -9.33 3.25
CA ASN A 67 1.81 -10.07 2.31
C ASN A 67 2.46 -10.06 0.92
N ARG A 68 2.69 -11.25 0.36
CA ARG A 68 3.20 -11.41 -1.00
C ARG A 68 2.09 -11.97 -1.87
N GLY A 69 1.66 -11.17 -2.83
CA GLY A 69 0.61 -11.51 -3.79
C GLY A 69 1.21 -11.94 -5.13
N ASN A 70 0.59 -12.96 -5.72
CA ASN A 70 0.88 -13.40 -7.09
C ASN A 70 -0.48 -13.60 -7.77
N GLN A 71 -0.83 -12.65 -8.64
CA GLN A 71 -2.10 -12.69 -9.38
C GLN A 71 -1.81 -12.90 -10.86
N THR A 72 -2.49 -13.89 -11.43
CA THR A 72 -2.46 -14.13 -12.87
C THR A 72 -3.80 -13.73 -13.48
N SER A 73 -3.77 -12.79 -14.41
CA SER A 73 -4.94 -12.37 -15.19
C SER A 73 -4.84 -12.94 -16.60
N ILE A 74 -5.90 -13.58 -17.08
CA ILE A 74 -6.02 -14.07 -18.45
C ILE A 74 -7.07 -13.20 -19.13
N THR A 75 -6.67 -12.54 -20.23
CA THR A 75 -7.56 -11.73 -21.04
C THR A 75 -7.64 -12.32 -22.43
N ILE A 76 -8.86 -12.52 -22.94
CA ILE A 76 -9.13 -13.00 -24.29
C ILE A 76 -9.77 -11.86 -25.06
N VAL A 77 -9.08 -11.35 -26.09
CA VAL A 77 -9.58 -10.32 -26.98
C VAL A 77 -9.43 -10.81 -28.42
N ASN A 78 -10.53 -10.88 -29.18
CA ASN A 78 -10.55 -11.32 -30.59
C ASN A 78 -9.88 -12.68 -30.80
N GLY A 79 -10.09 -13.65 -29.90
CA GLY A 79 -9.49 -14.98 -29.98
C GLY A 79 -8.00 -15.03 -29.59
N LYS A 80 -7.38 -13.92 -29.23
CA LYS A 80 -6.01 -13.87 -28.70
C LYS A 80 -6.04 -13.94 -27.17
N VAL A 81 -5.33 -14.92 -26.63
CA VAL A 81 -5.14 -15.10 -25.18
C VAL A 81 -3.93 -14.30 -24.75
N SER A 82 -4.13 -13.38 -23.82
CA SER A 82 -3.07 -12.63 -23.15
C SER A 82 -3.06 -13.02 -21.69
N GLN A 83 -1.90 -13.43 -21.18
CA GLN A 83 -1.69 -13.76 -19.76
C GLN A 83 -0.80 -12.69 -19.14
N LYS A 84 -1.28 -12.05 -18.09
CA LYS A 84 -0.54 -11.09 -17.28
C LYS A 84 -0.37 -11.65 -15.87
N ARG A 85 0.87 -11.77 -15.44
CA ARG A 85 1.21 -12.12 -14.05
C ARG A 85 1.61 -10.86 -13.31
N GLU A 86 0.91 -10.58 -12.22
CA GLU A 86 1.22 -9.46 -11.33
C GLU A 86 1.75 -10.00 -10.00
N ILE A 87 2.95 -9.58 -9.66
CA ILE A 87 3.59 -9.90 -8.39
C ILE A 87 3.60 -8.61 -7.59
N SER A 88 3.27 -8.70 -6.30
CA SER A 88 3.34 -7.57 -5.41
C SER A 88 3.78 -8.00 -4.02
N THR A 89 4.50 -7.11 -3.35
CA THR A 89 4.80 -7.23 -1.92
C THR A 89 4.16 -6.07 -1.18
N GLN A 90 3.42 -6.38 -0.12
CA GLN A 90 2.80 -5.40 0.76
C GLN A 90 3.34 -5.56 2.17
N VAL A 91 3.70 -4.45 2.79
CA VAL A 91 4.07 -4.36 4.20
C VAL A 91 3.04 -3.51 4.92
N ILE A 92 2.33 -4.11 5.86
CA ILE A 92 1.17 -3.52 6.50
C ILE A 92 1.49 -3.21 7.97
N TYR A 93 1.16 -2.00 8.38
CA TYR A 93 1.14 -1.57 9.78
C TYR A 93 -0.26 -1.15 10.19
N TYR A 94 -0.61 -1.43 11.43
CA TYR A 94 -1.78 -0.83 12.06
C TYR A 94 -1.32 0.20 13.07
N LEU A 95 -1.86 1.41 12.93
CA LEU A 95 -1.52 2.55 13.76
C LEU A 95 -2.72 2.94 14.60
N THR A 96 -2.50 3.08 15.91
CA THR A 96 -3.48 3.64 16.84
C THR A 96 -2.99 5.00 17.30
N PRO A 97 -3.72 6.09 17.00
CA PRO A 97 -3.31 7.43 17.41
C PRO A 97 -3.19 7.55 18.93
N ILE A 98 -2.16 8.25 19.41
CA ILE A 98 -1.97 8.54 20.85
C ILE A 98 -2.49 9.93 21.18
N LYS A 99 -2.42 10.87 20.24
CA LYS A 99 -2.84 12.27 20.40
C LYS A 99 -3.33 12.86 19.09
N LYS A 100 -4.10 13.95 19.20
CA LYS A 100 -4.53 14.76 18.06
C LYS A 100 -3.35 15.52 17.46
N GLY A 101 -3.46 15.87 16.18
CA GLY A 101 -2.49 16.69 15.47
C GLY A 101 -2.27 16.24 14.04
N VAL A 102 -1.30 16.84 13.39
CA VAL A 102 -0.85 16.50 12.04
C VAL A 102 0.48 15.78 12.16
N PHE A 103 0.53 14.57 11.60
CA PHE A 103 1.70 13.71 11.64
C PHE A 103 2.18 13.44 10.21
N THR A 104 3.49 13.46 10.02
CA THR A 104 4.10 13.04 8.76
C THR A 104 4.85 11.74 8.99
N ILE A 105 4.42 10.69 8.31
CA ILE A 105 5.15 9.42 8.23
C ILE A 105 6.16 9.56 7.11
N GLY A 106 7.44 9.39 7.42
CA GLY A 106 8.53 9.54 6.47
C GLY A 106 8.52 8.49 5.36
N ALA A 107 9.47 8.59 4.44
CA ALA A 107 9.66 7.60 3.40
C ALA A 107 10.15 6.28 3.98
N ALA A 108 9.56 5.17 3.53
CA ALA A 108 10.11 3.83 3.69
C ALA A 108 11.05 3.51 2.53
N SER A 109 11.91 2.52 2.67
CA SER A 109 12.69 1.98 1.57
C SER A 109 12.52 0.46 1.44
N ILE A 110 12.69 -0.02 0.22
CA ILE A 110 12.64 -1.44 -0.12
C ILE A 110 13.62 -1.71 -1.26
N GLN A 111 14.20 -2.90 -1.29
CA GLN A 111 15.11 -3.32 -2.35
C GLN A 111 14.41 -4.24 -3.36
N TYR A 112 14.70 -4.04 -4.62
CA TYR A 112 14.34 -4.93 -5.71
C TYR A 112 15.44 -4.90 -6.78
N ASN A 113 15.96 -6.07 -7.20
CA ASN A 113 17.06 -6.19 -8.16
C ASN A 113 18.23 -5.23 -7.87
N GLU A 114 18.76 -5.29 -6.64
CA GLU A 114 19.91 -4.48 -6.16
C GLU A 114 19.65 -2.95 -6.17
N THR A 115 18.44 -2.52 -6.50
CA THR A 115 18.04 -1.10 -6.48
C THR A 115 17.15 -0.82 -5.27
N THR A 116 17.42 0.28 -4.59
CA THR A 116 16.61 0.75 -3.47
C THR A 116 15.55 1.72 -3.96
N TYR A 117 14.29 1.43 -3.66
CA TYR A 117 13.13 2.26 -3.94
C TYR A 117 12.64 2.91 -2.65
N LYS A 118 12.23 4.16 -2.73
CA LYS A 118 11.69 4.92 -1.60
C LYS A 118 10.26 5.33 -1.87
N SER A 119 9.40 5.20 -0.86
CA SER A 119 8.04 5.72 -0.92
C SER A 119 8.01 7.23 -0.69
N ALA A 120 6.94 7.89 -1.13
CA ALA A 120 6.67 9.26 -0.72
C ALA A 120 6.25 9.29 0.77
N PRO A 121 6.51 10.38 1.50
CA PRO A 121 5.98 10.58 2.85
C PRO A 121 4.47 10.76 2.82
N ILE A 122 3.79 10.34 3.89
CA ILE A 122 2.34 10.50 4.07
C ILE A 122 2.05 11.46 5.21
N LYS A 123 1.13 12.38 4.98
CA LYS A 123 0.57 13.25 6.02
C LYS A 123 -0.76 12.70 6.51
N ILE A 124 -0.90 12.54 7.83
CA ILE A 124 -2.12 12.06 8.49
C ILE A 124 -2.55 13.10 9.53
N THR A 125 -3.82 13.48 9.48
CA THR A 125 -4.44 14.38 10.47
C THR A 125 -5.28 13.57 11.44
N ILE A 126 -5.03 13.75 12.75
CA ILE A 126 -5.81 13.11 13.82
C ILE A 126 -6.66 14.18 14.50
N THR A 127 -7.96 13.97 14.45
CA THR A 127 -8.99 14.85 15.00
C THR A 127 -9.55 14.32 16.32
N ASP A 128 -10.59 14.96 16.85
CA ASP A 128 -11.34 14.44 17.98
C ASP A 128 -11.91 13.04 17.67
N PRO A 129 -12.20 12.23 18.69
CA PRO A 129 -12.83 10.93 18.50
C PRO A 129 -14.12 11.07 17.70
N ILE A 130 -14.29 10.20 16.70
CA ILE A 130 -15.56 10.14 15.98
C ILE A 130 -16.62 9.40 16.81
N GLN A 131 -17.86 9.85 16.71
CA GLN A 131 -18.98 9.13 17.29
C GLN A 131 -19.29 7.93 16.39
N MET A 132 -19.18 6.74 16.95
CA MET A 132 -19.65 5.55 16.25
C MET A 132 -21.18 5.58 16.21
N PRO A 133 -21.82 5.20 15.08
CA PRO A 133 -23.26 5.06 15.03
C PRO A 133 -23.70 4.08 16.11
N THR A 134 -24.51 4.55 17.07
CA THR A 134 -25.18 3.66 18.02
C THR A 134 -26.30 2.98 17.26
N TYR A 135 -26.14 1.70 16.97
CA TYR A 135 -27.25 0.90 16.44
C TYR A 135 -28.28 0.76 17.57
N PRO A 136 -29.52 1.29 17.41
CA PRO A 136 -30.57 1.05 18.40
C PRO A 136 -30.97 -0.43 18.32
N GLY A 137 -30.55 -1.21 19.32
CA GLY A 137 -30.89 -2.62 19.39
C GLY A 137 -29.99 -3.51 20.23
N GLN A 138 -28.82 -3.04 20.69
CA GLN A 138 -28.06 -3.77 21.72
C GLN A 138 -28.40 -3.21 23.11
N GLN A 139 -29.58 -3.58 23.61
CA GLN A 139 -29.82 -3.58 25.04
C GLN A 139 -28.91 -4.65 25.65
N ASN A 140 -27.86 -4.20 26.32
CA ASN A 140 -27.13 -5.06 27.26
C ASN A 140 -28.12 -5.50 28.35
N ASN A 141 -28.77 -6.63 28.15
CA ASN A 141 -29.45 -7.35 29.22
C ASN A 141 -28.38 -7.97 30.13
N THR A 142 -27.70 -7.14 30.89
CA THR A 142 -27.03 -7.57 32.13
C THR A 142 -28.04 -7.59 33.24
N ASN A 143 -29.09 -8.40 33.09
CA ASN A 143 -29.84 -8.90 34.26
C ASN A 143 -29.18 -10.21 34.66
N PHE A 144 -28.08 -10.10 35.40
CA PHE A 144 -27.73 -11.15 36.33
C PHE A 144 -28.79 -11.06 37.44
N GLY A 145 -29.83 -11.83 37.28
CA GLY A 145 -30.77 -12.10 38.36
C GLY A 145 -30.01 -12.74 39.51
N GLU A 146 -29.95 -12.02 40.64
CA GLU A 146 -29.68 -12.64 41.91
C GLU A 146 -30.73 -13.76 42.14
N GLY A 147 -30.31 -14.95 41.86
CA GLY A 147 -31.01 -16.18 42.32
C GLY A 147 -30.51 -16.50 43.71
N ILE A 148 -31.18 -16.00 44.67
CA ILE A 148 -31.02 -16.36 46.06
C ILE A 148 -31.81 -17.66 46.33
N HIS A 149 -31.16 -18.58 47.03
CA HIS A 149 -31.59 -19.85 47.61
C HIS A 149 -31.34 -21.08 46.78
#